data_67afe84903e3372ed0f2b142120d6fb8
#
_entry.id   67afe84903e3372ed0f2b142120d6fb8
#
_cell.length_a   1.000
_cell.length_b   1.000
_cell.length_c   1.000
_cell.angle_alpha   90.00
_cell.angle_beta   90.00
_cell.angle_gamma   90.00
#
_symmetry.space_group_name_H-M   'P 1'
#
loop_
_entity.id
_entity.type
_entity.pdbx_description
1 polymer ?
#
loop_
_entity_poly.entity_id
_entity_poly.type
_entity_poly.pdbx_seq_one_letter_code
_entity_poly.pdbx_strand_id
1 'polypeptide(L)'
;KFLFHVPIQDSMILADLMLRREVGTTKEFDLYAASAVQEIGNILASAISGVFASDFGIDIQPTPPVVVNDYVGTVFQEFLVSALPEQNDILMIESCFHVIKNDIHCHMYLLPLGESEKILSYIINTT
;
A
#
# COMPACT_ATOMS: atom_id res chain seq x y z
N LYS A 1 -1.34 7.70 6.12
CA LYS A 1 -0.58 7.69 4.86
C LYS A 1 -0.23 6.26 4.45
N PHE A 2 -0.42 5.96 3.18
CA PHE A 2 -0.18 4.62 2.63
C PHE A 2 0.97 4.62 1.64
N LEU A 3 1.73 3.53 1.63
CA LEU A 3 2.70 3.21 0.57
C LEU A 3 2.45 1.80 0.09
N PHE A 4 2.13 1.63 -1.19
CA PHE A 4 1.99 0.32 -1.81
C PHE A 4 3.22 0.03 -2.65
N HIS A 5 3.90 -1.06 -2.34
CA HIS A 5 5.12 -1.48 -3.03
C HIS A 5 4.90 -2.80 -3.76
N VAL A 6 5.29 -2.82 -5.03
CA VAL A 6 5.32 -4.02 -5.85
C VAL A 6 6.56 -3.95 -6.77
N PRO A 7 7.33 -5.04 -6.91
CA PRO A 7 8.44 -5.08 -7.85
C PRO A 7 7.98 -4.80 -9.29
N ILE A 8 8.83 -4.15 -10.08
CA ILE A 8 8.47 -3.74 -11.45
C ILE A 8 8.02 -4.94 -12.30
N GLN A 9 8.73 -6.05 -12.22
CA GLN A 9 8.37 -7.25 -13.00
C GLN A 9 6.98 -7.77 -12.62
N ASP A 10 6.67 -7.74 -11.34
CA ASP A 10 5.36 -8.17 -10.84
C ASP A 10 4.26 -7.19 -11.23
N SER A 11 4.57 -5.89 -11.31
CA SER A 11 3.60 -4.89 -11.76
C SER A 11 3.15 -5.13 -13.20
N MET A 12 4.04 -5.62 -14.05
CA MET A 12 3.70 -5.95 -15.43
C MET A 12 2.78 -7.17 -15.50
N ILE A 13 3.00 -8.16 -14.65
CA ILE A 13 2.10 -9.32 -14.54
C ILE A 13 0.73 -8.88 -14.02
N LEU A 14 0.69 -8.02 -13.01
CA LEU A 14 -0.56 -7.47 -12.49
C LEU A 14 -1.33 -6.70 -13.55
N ALA A 15 -0.64 -5.93 -14.39
CA ALA A 15 -1.27 -5.22 -15.51
C ALA A 15 -1.92 -6.19 -16.49
N ASP A 16 -1.24 -7.26 -16.84
CA ASP A 16 -1.79 -8.28 -17.74
C ASP A 16 -3.02 -8.96 -17.13
N LEU A 17 -2.96 -9.30 -15.83
CA LEU A 17 -4.09 -9.90 -15.13
C LEU A 17 -5.30 -8.96 -15.09
N MET A 18 -5.09 -7.69 -14.80
CA MET A 18 -6.18 -6.71 -14.72
C MET A 18 -6.81 -6.41 -16.06
N LEU A 19 -6.00 -6.42 -17.12
CA LEU A 19 -6.48 -6.20 -18.48
C LEU A 19 -6.96 -7.50 -19.15
N ARG A 20 -6.92 -8.61 -18.42
CA ARG A 20 -7.32 -9.94 -18.92
C ARG A 20 -6.55 -10.34 -20.15
N ARG A 21 -5.25 -10.05 -20.16
CA ARG A 21 -4.31 -10.44 -21.21
C ARG A 21 -3.49 -11.62 -20.74
N GLU A 22 -2.86 -12.31 -21.71
CA GLU A 22 -1.91 -13.37 -21.39
C GLU A 22 -0.72 -12.79 -20.62
N VAL A 23 -0.29 -13.46 -19.54
CA VAL A 23 0.86 -13.05 -18.75
C VAL A 23 2.11 -13.03 -19.63
N GLY A 24 2.85 -11.93 -19.58
CA GLY A 24 4.01 -11.69 -20.43
C GLY A 24 3.74 -10.75 -21.61
N THR A 25 2.51 -10.28 -21.77
CA THR A 25 2.13 -9.31 -22.81
C THR A 25 2.76 -7.94 -22.55
N THR A 26 2.72 -7.47 -21.31
CA THR A 26 3.33 -6.20 -20.91
C THR A 26 4.84 -6.40 -20.73
N LYS A 27 5.64 -5.69 -21.53
CA LYS A 27 7.11 -5.84 -21.54
C LYS A 27 7.86 -4.72 -20.85
N GLU A 28 7.18 -3.59 -20.59
CA GLU A 28 7.77 -2.40 -20.01
C GLU A 28 6.85 -1.83 -18.94
N PHE A 29 7.43 -1.06 -18.02
CA PHE A 29 6.63 -0.32 -17.05
C PHE A 29 6.02 0.90 -17.74
N ASP A 30 4.93 0.66 -18.47
CA ASP A 30 4.21 1.65 -19.25
C ASP A 30 3.01 2.21 -18.47
N LEU A 31 2.16 2.97 -19.14
CA LEU A 31 0.95 3.53 -18.54
C LEU A 31 -0.01 2.45 -18.04
N TYR A 32 -0.07 1.31 -18.70
CA TYR A 32 -0.94 0.21 -18.27
C TYR A 32 -0.44 -0.41 -16.97
N ALA A 33 0.86 -0.63 -16.85
CA ALA A 33 1.47 -1.14 -15.61
C ALA A 33 1.30 -0.14 -14.47
N ALA A 34 1.56 1.14 -14.73
CA ALA A 34 1.36 2.20 -13.74
C ALA A 34 -0.09 2.29 -13.28
N SER A 35 -1.04 2.22 -14.22
CA SER A 35 -2.47 2.26 -13.90
C SER A 35 -2.90 1.04 -13.09
N ALA A 36 -2.37 -0.14 -13.38
CA ALA A 36 -2.64 -1.35 -12.61
C ALA A 36 -2.17 -1.22 -11.17
N VAL A 37 -0.96 -0.75 -10.96
CA VAL A 37 -0.40 -0.52 -9.62
C VAL A 37 -1.25 0.50 -8.86
N GLN A 38 -1.61 1.60 -9.52
CA GLN A 38 -2.44 2.65 -8.93
C GLN A 38 -3.80 2.11 -8.49
N GLU A 39 -4.47 1.36 -9.35
CA GLU A 39 -5.80 0.80 -9.07
C GLU A 39 -5.75 -0.21 -7.92
N ILE A 40 -4.80 -1.13 -7.95
CA ILE A 40 -4.65 -2.14 -6.90
C ILE A 40 -4.31 -1.47 -5.57
N GLY A 41 -3.39 -0.51 -5.57
CA GLY A 41 -3.04 0.23 -4.37
C GLY A 41 -4.24 0.96 -3.78
N ASN A 42 -5.06 1.58 -4.63
CA ASN A 42 -6.27 2.26 -4.20
C ASN A 42 -7.31 1.30 -3.60
N ILE A 43 -7.51 0.15 -4.22
CA ILE A 43 -8.43 -0.89 -3.72
C ILE A 43 -7.97 -1.39 -2.36
N LEU A 44 -6.68 -1.72 -2.20
CA LEU A 44 -6.14 -2.24 -0.95
C LEU A 44 -6.18 -1.19 0.16
N ALA A 45 -5.80 0.06 -0.14
CA ALA A 45 -5.86 1.14 0.84
C ALA A 45 -7.29 1.39 1.31
N SER A 46 -8.24 1.37 0.39
CA SER A 46 -9.67 1.55 0.73
C SER A 46 -10.19 0.39 1.57
N ALA A 47 -9.80 -0.83 1.26
CA ALA A 47 -10.20 -2.01 2.03
C ALA A 47 -9.64 -1.95 3.46
N ILE A 48 -8.37 -1.59 3.63
CA ILE A 48 -7.75 -1.45 4.94
C ILE A 48 -8.43 -0.33 5.73
N SER A 49 -8.67 0.82 5.10
CA SER A 49 -9.36 1.94 5.73
C SER A 49 -10.76 1.56 6.18
N GLY A 50 -11.47 0.76 5.38
CA GLY A 50 -12.79 0.24 5.72
C GLY A 50 -12.78 -0.64 6.96
N VAL A 51 -11.78 -1.51 7.12
CA VAL A 51 -11.62 -2.35 8.30
C VAL A 51 -11.36 -1.50 9.54
N PHE A 52 -10.49 -0.50 9.46
CA PHE A 52 -10.24 0.39 10.59
C PHE A 52 -11.50 1.17 11.00
N ALA A 53 -12.28 1.61 10.04
CA ALA A 53 -13.52 2.33 10.32
C ALA A 53 -14.57 1.42 10.98
N SER A 54 -14.81 0.25 10.41
CA SER A 54 -15.88 -0.64 10.89
C SER A 54 -15.54 -1.39 12.16
N ASP A 55 -14.31 -1.88 12.29
CA ASP A 55 -13.92 -2.75 13.40
C ASP A 55 -13.32 -1.99 14.58
N PHE A 56 -12.65 -0.87 14.33
CA PHE A 56 -11.93 -0.11 15.35
C PHE A 56 -12.48 1.29 15.58
N GLY A 57 -13.43 1.74 14.75
CA GLY A 57 -13.96 3.11 14.85
C GLY A 57 -12.94 4.19 14.54
N ILE A 58 -11.93 3.87 13.75
CA ILE A 58 -10.86 4.79 13.38
C ILE A 58 -11.02 5.20 11.92
N ASP A 59 -11.16 6.52 11.70
CA ASP A 59 -11.34 7.07 10.36
C ASP A 59 -9.99 7.38 9.73
N ILE A 60 -9.57 6.55 8.77
CA ILE A 60 -8.36 6.75 7.97
C ILE A 60 -8.78 7.01 6.54
N GLN A 61 -8.48 8.21 6.03
CA GLN A 61 -8.85 8.61 4.67
C GLN A 61 -7.66 8.44 3.73
N PRO A 62 -7.69 7.49 2.77
CA PRO A 62 -6.64 7.41 1.78
C PRO A 62 -6.73 8.60 0.81
N THR A 63 -5.57 9.17 0.48
CA THR A 63 -5.47 10.18 -0.58
C THR A 63 -5.35 9.50 -1.94
N PRO A 64 -5.70 10.20 -3.03
CA PRO A 64 -5.50 9.63 -4.38
C PRO A 64 -4.05 9.19 -4.58
N PRO A 65 -3.82 7.95 -5.08
CA PRO A 65 -2.48 7.43 -5.20
C PRO A 65 -1.68 8.10 -6.32
N VAL A 66 -0.39 8.26 -6.08
CA VAL A 66 0.60 8.71 -7.08
C VAL A 66 1.58 7.58 -7.29
N VAL A 67 1.82 7.21 -8.55
CA VAL A 67 2.76 6.15 -8.89
C VAL A 67 4.16 6.73 -9.05
N VAL A 68 5.13 6.13 -8.35
CA VAL A 68 6.53 6.50 -8.42
C VAL A 68 7.34 5.27 -8.81
N ASN A 69 8.13 5.36 -9.87
CA ASN A 69 9.05 4.32 -10.28
C ASN A 69 10.48 4.76 -9.94
N ASP A 70 10.95 4.36 -8.77
CA ASP A 70 12.26 4.76 -8.26
C ASP A 70 12.79 3.63 -7.36
N TYR A 71 14.02 3.79 -6.85
CA TYR A 71 14.58 2.84 -5.90
C TYR A 71 13.72 2.79 -4.64
N VAL A 72 13.40 1.57 -4.21
CA VAL A 72 12.52 1.34 -3.06
C VAL A 72 13.04 2.01 -1.79
N GLY A 73 14.36 2.02 -1.59
CA GLY A 73 14.96 2.67 -0.42
C GLY A 73 14.70 4.17 -0.38
N THR A 74 14.81 4.84 -1.52
CA THR A 74 14.54 6.28 -1.64
C THR A 74 13.08 6.59 -1.37
N VAL A 75 12.18 5.86 -2.02
CA VAL A 75 10.73 6.05 -1.85
C VAL A 75 10.32 5.78 -0.41
N PHE A 76 10.83 4.72 0.19
CA PHE A 76 10.52 4.35 1.57
C PHE A 76 11.03 5.41 2.56
N GLN A 77 12.23 5.93 2.34
CA GLN A 77 12.79 7.00 3.17
C GLN A 77 11.94 8.26 3.12
N GLU A 78 11.53 8.69 1.93
CA GLU A 78 10.65 9.85 1.78
C GLU A 78 9.30 9.63 2.47
N PHE A 79 8.77 8.41 2.39
CA PHE A 79 7.54 8.04 3.05
C PHE A 79 7.65 8.17 4.57
N LEU A 80 8.74 7.66 5.17
CA LEU A 80 8.98 7.77 6.62
C LEU A 80 9.23 9.21 7.06
N VAL A 81 10.05 9.95 6.32
CA VAL A 81 10.37 11.34 6.63
C VAL A 81 9.13 12.23 6.65
N SER A 82 8.15 11.91 5.82
CA SER A 82 6.89 12.67 5.78
C SER A 82 6.11 12.63 7.10
N ALA A 83 6.39 11.67 7.99
CA ALA A 83 5.72 11.52 9.27
C ALA A 83 6.48 12.20 10.43
N LEU A 84 7.77 12.51 10.26
CA LEU A 84 8.63 13.00 11.34
C LEU A 84 8.17 14.30 12.00
N PRO A 85 7.65 15.31 11.27
CA PRO A 85 7.22 16.56 11.91
C PRO A 85 6.05 16.38 12.88
N GLU A 86 5.30 15.29 12.77
CA GLU A 86 4.08 15.09 13.52
C GLU A 86 4.25 14.16 14.72
N GLN A 87 5.29 13.33 14.72
CA GLN A 87 5.46 12.28 15.73
C GLN A 87 6.93 12.08 16.07
N ASN A 88 7.22 11.88 17.38
CA ASN A 88 8.53 11.46 17.85
C ASN A 88 8.76 9.97 17.57
N ASP A 89 7.71 9.15 17.71
CA ASP A 89 7.71 7.73 17.41
C ASP A 89 6.78 7.47 16.24
N ILE A 90 7.20 6.60 15.34
CA ILE A 90 6.42 6.24 14.16
C ILE A 90 5.82 4.86 14.36
N LEU A 91 4.48 4.77 14.36
CA LEU A 91 3.79 3.50 14.22
C LEU A 91 3.63 3.20 12.73
N MET A 92 4.15 2.06 12.30
CA MET A 92 3.98 1.60 10.93
C MET A 92 3.32 0.23 10.94
N ILE A 93 2.27 0.08 10.14
CA ILE A 93 1.57 -1.19 9.96
C ILE A 93 1.92 -1.72 8.57
N GLU A 94 2.48 -2.92 8.52
CA GLU A 94 2.80 -3.58 7.27
C GLU A 94 1.80 -4.70 7.00
N SER A 95 1.27 -4.73 5.78
CA SER A 95 0.42 -5.80 5.28
C SER A 95 1.05 -6.40 4.04
N CYS A 96 1.11 -7.74 3.98
CA CYS A 96 1.63 -8.47 2.84
C CYS A 96 0.48 -9.17 2.12
N PHE A 97 0.42 -9.00 0.81
CA PHE A 97 -0.59 -9.61 -0.05
C PHE A 97 0.08 -10.56 -1.03
N HIS A 98 -0.47 -11.74 -1.17
CA HIS A 98 0.08 -12.76 -2.05
C HIS A 98 -0.93 -13.15 -3.12
N VAL A 99 -0.55 -12.95 -4.38
CA VAL A 99 -1.31 -13.48 -5.53
C VAL A 99 -0.78 -14.89 -5.81
N ILE A 100 -1.47 -15.88 -5.28
CA ILE A 100 -0.98 -17.27 -5.19
C ILE A 100 -0.64 -17.85 -6.56
N LYS A 101 -1.52 -17.65 -7.54
CA LYS A 101 -1.39 -18.24 -8.88
C LYS A 101 -0.10 -17.81 -9.60
N ASN A 102 0.32 -16.58 -9.40
CA ASN A 102 1.47 -15.99 -10.09
C ASN A 102 2.65 -15.72 -9.16
N ASP A 103 2.53 -16.13 -7.89
CA ASP A 103 3.56 -15.96 -6.86
C ASP A 103 4.05 -14.50 -6.75
N ILE A 104 3.11 -13.57 -6.74
CA ILE A 104 3.39 -12.15 -6.58
C ILE A 104 3.18 -11.76 -5.12
N HIS A 105 4.16 -11.09 -4.54
CA HIS A 105 4.07 -10.55 -3.19
C HIS A 105 4.06 -9.04 -3.26
N CYS A 106 3.00 -8.43 -2.71
CA CYS A 106 2.84 -6.98 -2.61
C CYS A 106 2.85 -6.57 -1.15
N HIS A 107 3.35 -5.39 -0.88
CA HIS A 107 3.42 -4.86 0.48
C HIS A 107 2.68 -3.53 0.56
N MET A 108 1.85 -3.39 1.57
CA MET A 108 1.18 -2.13 1.89
C MET A 108 1.66 -1.67 3.26
N TYR A 109 2.16 -0.45 3.31
CA TYR A 109 2.61 0.18 4.56
C TYR A 109 1.65 1.31 4.90
N LEU A 110 1.22 1.34 6.14
CA LEU A 110 0.34 2.38 6.66
C LEU A 110 1.02 3.13 7.79
N LEU A 111 1.08 4.45 7.66
CA LEU A 111 1.42 5.35 8.76
C LEU A 111 0.12 6.03 9.20
N PRO A 112 -0.46 5.61 10.34
CA PRO A 112 -1.74 6.16 10.81
C PRO A 112 -1.52 7.49 11.55
N LEU A 113 -1.15 8.52 10.81
CA LEU A 113 -0.83 9.85 11.35
C LEU A 113 -2.02 10.43 12.12
N GLY A 114 -1.77 10.80 13.38
CA GLY A 114 -2.81 11.33 14.26
C GLY A 114 -3.71 10.29 14.92
N GLU A 115 -3.63 9.02 14.51
CA GLU A 115 -4.47 7.95 15.02
C GLU A 115 -3.69 6.84 15.74
N SER A 116 -2.36 7.00 15.85
CA SER A 116 -1.48 5.97 16.41
C SER A 116 -1.84 5.57 17.83
N GLU A 117 -2.19 6.54 18.67
CA GLU A 117 -2.55 6.27 20.07
C GLU A 117 -3.83 5.45 20.19
N LYS A 118 -4.83 5.73 19.36
CA LYS A 118 -6.07 4.97 19.34
C LYS A 118 -5.84 3.52 18.94
N ILE A 119 -5.01 3.30 17.92
CA ILE A 119 -4.66 1.97 17.45
C ILE A 119 -3.89 1.21 18.52
N LEU A 120 -2.89 1.82 19.14
CA LEU A 120 -2.11 1.20 20.21
C LEU A 120 -2.99 0.87 21.41
N SER A 121 -3.89 1.77 21.81
CA SER A 121 -4.82 1.53 22.90
C SER A 121 -5.73 0.33 22.60
N TYR A 122 -6.22 0.23 21.39
CA TYR A 122 -7.05 -0.90 20.97
C TYR A 122 -6.27 -2.22 21.10
N ILE A 123 -5.05 -2.28 20.58
CA ILE A 123 -4.21 -3.48 20.63
C ILE A 123 -3.92 -3.88 22.08
N ILE A 124 -3.55 -2.93 22.93
CA ILE A 124 -3.24 -3.19 24.35
C ILE A 124 -4.47 -3.69 25.10
N ASN A 125 -5.63 -3.11 24.85
CA ASN A 125 -6.86 -3.45 25.59
C ASN A 125 -7.52 -4.76 25.11
N THR A 126 -7.16 -5.25 23.91
CA THR A 126 -7.74 -6.48 23.36
C THR A 126 -6.82 -7.69 23.47
N THR A 127 -5.56 -7.47 23.80
CA THR A 127 -4.61 -8.56 24.07
C THR A 127 -4.50 -8.84 25.55
#